data_641bfb17a63d5e9937ec3d7e9ce8a28d
#
_entry.id   641bfb17a63d5e9937ec3d7e9ce8a28d
#
_cell.length_a   1.000
_cell.length_b   1.000
_cell.length_c   1.000
_cell.angle_alpha   90.00
_cell.angle_beta   90.00
_cell.angle_gamma   90.00
#
_symmetry.space_group_name_H-M   'P 1'
#
loop_
_entity.id
_entity.type
_entity.pdbx_description
1 polymer ?
#
loop_
_entity_poly.entity_id
_entity_poly.type
_entity_poly.pdbx_seq_one_letter_code
_entity_poly.pdbx_strand_id
1 'polypeptide(L)'
;MAERDPRKRTGRSPLLHGLAAAVLAAGMLVASAGPGYATGAAAPAPGAQFTPLTAAVLTEPTPFVATDGRTHLSYELLTTSSLPSSLPLRLDRVDVQDARTHRVVGSLSGQALAEAANPVGDPLPGADGYTPAPPPPTPTVIQGSQKWIIWLDLTLDRGQRVPRVLEHHLSGAVLAPSGPSAFEETVQATPTSGIPPLNLSPPVRPGAWYASESCCGNTHHRRGLGPINGRFDVPQRFAIDWYRVGEQGQTWEGDPTQLTSYLSYRQPVVAAAGGRVVEVQDGVPDNPPPVTPPIPPIEDTVGNHVTLEVAPGRYLLYAHLEPGSLNVREGERVRSGQVLGLIGNSGNSTTPHLHFQVMTTAEFFPTDSPPFTFRQFRVLGQVEPRIWDDNLGLQPTGVLPITPSPYEGLHRARYPLDREVLEF
;
A
#
# COMPACT_ATOMS: atom_id res chain seq x y z
N MET A 1 25.29 -31.51 56.04
CA MET A 1 26.40 -32.43 55.68
C MET A 1 26.94 -31.87 54.38
N ALA A 2 27.93 -31.09 54.54
CA ALA A 2 29.36 -31.12 54.13
C ALA A 2 29.44 -30.63 52.65
N GLU A 3 29.80 -29.38 52.42
CA GLU A 3 31.17 -28.80 52.41
C GLU A 3 32.07 -29.33 51.29
N ARG A 4 32.42 -28.48 50.33
CA ARG A 4 33.78 -27.96 50.10
C ARG A 4 33.90 -27.08 48.84
N ASP A 5 34.14 -25.81 49.08
CA ASP A 5 35.05 -24.96 48.32
C ASP A 5 36.49 -25.28 48.75
N PRO A 6 37.62 -24.91 48.17
CA PRO A 6 37.93 -23.89 47.15
C PRO A 6 39.14 -24.26 46.23
N ARG A 7 39.49 -23.41 45.25
CA ARG A 7 40.80 -22.72 45.13
C ARG A 7 41.03 -22.08 43.75
N LYS A 8 41.15 -20.77 43.80
CA LYS A 8 42.09 -19.87 43.12
C LYS A 8 43.02 -20.48 42.06
N ARG A 9 43.03 -19.91 40.88
CA ARG A 9 44.25 -19.52 40.18
C ARG A 9 44.08 -18.23 39.39
N THR A 10 44.97 -17.34 39.66
CA THR A 10 45.34 -16.04 39.11
C THR A 10 45.77 -16.12 37.65
N GLY A 11 45.46 -15.09 36.86
CA GLY A 11 46.45 -14.77 35.88
C GLY A 11 45.98 -14.18 34.57
N ARG A 12 46.21 -12.89 34.43
CA ARG A 12 46.52 -12.13 33.19
C ARG A 12 45.37 -11.67 32.31
N SER A 13 45.12 -10.39 32.44
CA SER A 13 44.53 -9.55 31.36
C SER A 13 45.39 -9.58 30.09
N PRO A 14 44.78 -9.47 28.95
CA PRO A 14 45.40 -8.72 27.88
C PRO A 14 44.53 -7.57 27.42
N LEU A 15 45.13 -6.42 27.47
CA LEU A 15 45.19 -5.35 26.48
C LEU A 15 43.87 -4.94 25.79
N LEU A 16 43.38 -3.79 26.25
CA LEU A 16 42.56 -2.88 25.47
C LEU A 16 43.21 -2.61 24.09
N HIS A 17 42.53 -3.00 23.03
CA HIS A 17 42.70 -2.38 21.73
C HIS A 17 41.58 -1.37 21.53
N GLY A 18 41.94 -0.10 21.75
CA GLY A 18 41.07 1.01 21.39
C GLY A 18 40.92 1.08 19.87
N LEU A 19 39.68 0.92 19.41
CA LEU A 19 39.32 1.36 18.06
C LEU A 19 39.20 2.87 18.11
N ALA A 20 40.20 3.54 17.58
CA ALA A 20 40.17 4.95 17.27
C ALA A 20 39.15 5.17 16.14
N ALA A 21 38.03 5.82 16.44
CA ALA A 21 37.12 6.34 15.43
C ALA A 21 37.86 7.47 14.69
N ALA A 22 38.34 7.18 13.49
CA ALA A 22 38.86 8.19 12.58
C ALA A 22 37.68 9.01 12.04
N VAL A 23 37.51 10.20 12.59
CA VAL A 23 36.67 11.25 11.99
C VAL A 23 37.45 11.77 10.78
N LEU A 24 37.12 11.30 9.59
CA LEU A 24 37.62 11.89 8.34
C LEU A 24 36.85 13.20 8.09
N ALA A 25 37.50 14.33 8.41
CA ALA A 25 37.09 15.64 7.95
C ALA A 25 37.36 15.71 6.44
N ALA A 26 36.30 15.61 5.63
CA ALA A 26 36.39 15.86 4.19
C ALA A 26 36.61 17.38 3.96
N GLY A 27 37.80 17.77 3.63
CA GLY A 27 38.13 19.12 3.17
C GLY A 27 37.50 19.39 1.80
N MET A 28 36.64 20.40 1.71
CA MET A 28 36.15 20.92 0.43
C MET A 28 37.28 21.69 -0.28
N LEU A 29 37.70 21.18 -1.42
CA LEU A 29 38.45 21.96 -2.40
C LEU A 29 37.45 22.77 -3.24
N VAL A 30 37.44 24.08 -3.04
CA VAL A 30 36.76 25.02 -3.94
C VAL A 30 37.65 25.21 -5.18
N ALA A 31 37.26 24.62 -6.28
CA ALA A 31 37.88 24.90 -7.58
C ALA A 31 37.18 26.10 -8.22
N SER A 32 37.93 27.20 -8.41
CA SER A 32 37.49 28.36 -9.17
C SER A 32 37.46 28.02 -10.67
N ALA A 33 36.27 28.09 -11.29
CA ALA A 33 36.07 27.88 -12.71
C ALA A 33 36.39 29.19 -13.49
N GLY A 34 37.34 29.12 -14.39
CA GLY A 34 37.52 30.09 -15.48
C GLY A 34 36.69 29.72 -16.72
N PRO A 35 36.38 30.65 -17.62
CA PRO A 35 35.50 30.40 -18.78
C PRO A 35 36.21 29.58 -19.86
N GLY A 36 35.79 28.35 -20.08
CA GLY A 36 36.23 27.45 -21.14
C GLY A 36 35.10 26.87 -21.94
N TYR A 37 35.19 26.90 -23.23
CA TYR A 37 34.21 26.50 -24.25
C TYR A 37 33.72 25.07 -24.09
N ALA A 38 32.39 24.89 -24.18
CA ALA A 38 31.72 23.61 -24.09
C ALA A 38 31.93 22.77 -25.35
N THR A 39 32.69 21.70 -25.24
CA THR A 39 32.60 20.52 -26.10
C THR A 39 31.71 19.51 -25.38
N GLY A 40 30.59 19.13 -25.99
CA GLY A 40 29.63 18.21 -25.40
C GLY A 40 30.19 16.78 -25.22
N ALA A 41 31.02 16.60 -24.19
CA ALA A 41 31.32 15.28 -23.65
C ALA A 41 30.28 14.95 -22.59
N ALA A 42 29.64 13.74 -22.67
CA ALA A 42 28.82 13.23 -21.61
C ALA A 42 29.55 13.35 -20.27
N ALA A 43 28.90 13.88 -19.25
CA ALA A 43 29.48 13.96 -17.93
C ALA A 43 29.94 12.55 -17.50
N PRO A 44 31.16 12.41 -16.96
CA PRO A 44 31.60 11.12 -16.44
C PRO A 44 30.61 10.65 -15.38
N ALA A 45 30.34 9.36 -15.37
CA ALA A 45 29.51 8.77 -14.32
C ALA A 45 30.05 9.21 -12.95
N PRO A 46 29.19 9.63 -12.02
CA PRO A 46 29.68 10.10 -10.73
C PRO A 46 30.51 9.00 -10.07
N GLY A 47 31.66 9.34 -9.57
CA GLY A 47 32.48 8.44 -8.76
C GLY A 47 31.72 8.00 -7.52
N ALA A 48 32.18 6.95 -6.82
CA ALA A 48 31.58 6.51 -5.56
C ALA A 48 31.49 7.69 -4.57
N GLN A 49 30.30 7.87 -3.99
CA GLN A 49 30.04 8.89 -2.98
C GLN A 49 29.28 8.29 -1.80
N PHE A 50 29.51 8.85 -0.61
CA PHE A 50 28.68 8.53 0.54
C PHE A 50 27.39 9.34 0.47
N THR A 51 26.26 8.64 0.60
CA THR A 51 24.92 9.26 0.62
C THR A 51 24.31 9.19 2.02
N PRO A 52 23.55 10.20 2.45
CA PRO A 52 22.91 10.21 3.78
C PRO A 52 21.72 9.26 3.87
N LEU A 53 21.15 8.84 2.75
CA LEU A 53 20.07 7.88 2.65
C LEU A 53 20.49 6.70 1.79
N THR A 54 19.89 5.55 2.07
CA THR A 54 19.76 4.44 1.13
C THR A 54 18.29 4.22 0.85
N ALA A 55 17.91 3.83 -0.36
CA ALA A 55 16.53 3.57 -0.69
C ALA A 55 16.40 2.37 -1.63
N ALA A 56 15.26 1.67 -1.51
CA ALA A 56 14.90 0.54 -2.35
C ALA A 56 13.39 0.56 -2.64
N VAL A 57 13.01 0.24 -3.86
CA VAL A 57 11.61 -0.02 -4.22
C VAL A 57 11.22 -1.39 -3.68
N LEU A 58 10.10 -1.47 -2.94
CA LEU A 58 9.64 -2.72 -2.35
C LEU A 58 9.10 -3.69 -3.40
N THR A 59 8.36 -3.18 -4.36
CA THR A 59 7.73 -3.98 -5.41
C THR A 59 7.84 -3.28 -6.75
N GLU A 60 8.12 -4.05 -7.79
CA GLU A 60 8.19 -3.55 -9.17
C GLU A 60 6.85 -2.90 -9.58
N PRO A 61 6.83 -1.59 -9.94
CA PRO A 61 5.61 -0.89 -10.27
C PRO A 61 4.90 -1.49 -11.48
N THR A 62 3.63 -1.86 -11.31
CA THR A 62 2.79 -2.38 -12.41
C THR A 62 1.86 -1.27 -12.91
N PRO A 63 1.98 -0.83 -14.16
CA PRO A 63 1.11 0.21 -14.70
C PRO A 63 -0.31 -0.31 -14.92
N PHE A 64 -1.30 0.50 -14.57
CA PHE A 64 -2.72 0.22 -14.83
C PHE A 64 -3.46 1.51 -15.20
N VAL A 65 -4.62 1.37 -15.83
CA VAL A 65 -5.47 2.52 -16.18
C VAL A 65 -6.69 2.54 -15.27
N ALA A 66 -6.91 3.67 -14.59
CA ALA A 66 -8.05 3.85 -13.69
C ALA A 66 -9.26 4.55 -14.39
N THR A 67 -10.33 4.78 -13.65
CA THR A 67 -11.57 5.43 -14.12
C THR A 67 -11.35 6.84 -14.63
N ASP A 68 -10.33 7.57 -14.15
CA ASP A 68 -9.93 8.89 -14.68
C ASP A 68 -9.33 8.81 -16.11
N GLY A 69 -9.11 7.58 -16.61
CA GLY A 69 -8.54 7.31 -17.93
C GLY A 69 -7.03 7.58 -18.02
N ARG A 70 -6.37 7.79 -16.89
CA ARG A 70 -4.92 8.00 -16.80
C ARG A 70 -4.22 6.69 -16.41
N THR A 71 -2.93 6.61 -16.70
CA THR A 71 -2.12 5.47 -16.27
C THR A 71 -1.51 5.78 -14.90
N HIS A 72 -1.70 4.87 -13.95
CA HIS A 72 -1.17 4.95 -12.60
C HIS A 72 -0.05 3.96 -12.39
N LEU A 73 0.90 4.33 -11.53
CA LEU A 73 1.96 3.51 -10.96
C LEU A 73 1.96 3.78 -9.46
N SER A 74 1.48 2.82 -8.68
CA SER A 74 1.39 2.92 -7.23
C SER A 74 2.33 1.89 -6.59
N TYR A 75 3.33 2.36 -5.83
CA TYR A 75 4.39 1.55 -5.23
C TYR A 75 5.09 2.29 -4.09
N GLU A 76 6.04 1.65 -3.43
CA GLU A 76 6.71 2.18 -2.24
C GLU A 76 8.23 2.28 -2.43
N LEU A 77 8.78 3.37 -1.91
CA LEU A 77 10.21 3.56 -1.75
C LEU A 77 10.56 3.49 -0.26
N LEU A 78 11.24 2.42 0.15
CA LEU A 78 11.73 2.26 1.50
C LEU A 78 13.07 2.96 1.63
N THR A 79 13.18 3.95 2.52
CA THR A 79 14.41 4.70 2.76
C THR A 79 14.99 4.39 4.14
N THR A 80 16.30 4.44 4.27
CA THR A 80 16.99 4.29 5.55
C THR A 80 18.06 5.38 5.66
N SER A 81 18.00 6.17 6.74
CA SER A 81 19.06 7.13 7.03
C SER A 81 20.32 6.40 7.48
N SER A 82 21.43 6.64 6.80
CA SER A 82 22.76 6.13 7.15
C SER A 82 23.50 7.01 8.17
N LEU A 83 22.86 8.09 8.61
CA LEU A 83 23.43 9.04 9.56
C LEU A 83 23.27 8.53 11.00
N PRO A 84 24.15 8.99 11.94
CA PRO A 84 23.96 8.75 13.38
C PRO A 84 22.61 9.30 13.87
N SER A 85 22.04 8.68 14.90
CA SER A 85 20.72 9.07 15.46
C SER A 85 20.64 10.54 15.90
N SER A 86 21.76 11.15 16.23
CA SER A 86 21.85 12.58 16.61
C SER A 86 21.90 13.54 15.42
N LEU A 87 21.92 13.05 14.19
CA LEU A 87 22.09 13.86 12.98
C LEU A 87 20.89 13.66 12.04
N PRO A 88 19.83 14.47 12.17
CA PRO A 88 18.67 14.38 11.28
C PRO A 88 18.97 14.98 9.92
N LEU A 89 18.17 14.57 8.95
CA LEU A 89 18.13 15.18 7.62
C LEU A 89 16.71 15.67 7.30
N ARG A 90 16.64 16.70 6.47
CA ARG A 90 15.41 17.18 5.86
C ARG A 90 15.36 16.67 4.42
N LEU A 91 14.27 15.98 4.10
CA LEU A 91 13.97 15.58 2.73
C LEU A 91 13.06 16.64 2.12
N ASP A 92 13.54 17.30 1.07
CA ASP A 92 12.82 18.42 0.44
C ASP A 92 12.03 17.98 -0.79
N ARG A 93 12.55 16.96 -1.51
CA ARG A 93 11.97 16.55 -2.79
C ARG A 93 12.32 15.11 -3.15
N VAL A 94 11.38 14.44 -3.80
CA VAL A 94 11.56 13.15 -4.48
C VAL A 94 11.06 13.30 -5.90
N ASP A 95 11.95 13.21 -6.88
CA ASP A 95 11.60 13.17 -8.31
C ASP A 95 11.71 11.74 -8.83
N VAL A 96 10.70 11.30 -9.55
CA VAL A 96 10.73 10.04 -10.31
C VAL A 96 10.97 10.37 -11.77
N GLN A 97 11.93 9.73 -12.38
CA GLN A 97 12.38 10.00 -13.74
C GLN A 97 12.36 8.73 -14.60
N ASP A 98 12.17 8.92 -15.89
CA ASP A 98 12.49 7.89 -16.89
C ASP A 98 14.02 7.75 -16.97
N ALA A 99 14.56 6.61 -16.57
CA ALA A 99 16.01 6.35 -16.48
C ALA A 99 16.74 6.55 -17.82
N ARG A 100 16.04 6.44 -18.95
CA ARG A 100 16.65 6.60 -20.27
C ARG A 100 16.70 8.05 -20.76
N THR A 101 15.67 8.84 -20.42
CA THR A 101 15.51 10.21 -20.94
C THR A 101 15.75 11.28 -19.88
N HIS A 102 15.86 10.88 -18.62
CA HIS A 102 15.97 11.73 -17.42
C HIS A 102 14.81 12.74 -17.29
N ARG A 103 13.71 12.47 -17.99
CA ARG A 103 12.49 13.28 -17.88
C ARG A 103 11.76 12.95 -16.59
N VAL A 104 11.47 13.94 -15.77
CA VAL A 104 10.64 13.79 -14.58
C VAL A 104 9.22 13.37 -15.00
N VAL A 105 8.74 12.29 -14.42
CA VAL A 105 7.39 11.74 -14.63
C VAL A 105 6.50 11.89 -13.41
N GLY A 106 7.07 12.18 -12.25
CA GLY A 106 6.37 12.50 -11.02
C GLY A 106 7.28 13.20 -10.03
N SER A 107 6.72 13.97 -9.12
CA SER A 107 7.47 14.72 -8.11
C SER A 107 6.65 14.90 -6.84
N LEU A 108 7.29 14.68 -5.69
CA LEU A 108 6.75 14.99 -4.37
C LEU A 108 7.63 16.02 -3.68
N SER A 109 7.01 17.05 -3.10
CA SER A 109 7.70 18.07 -2.30
C SER A 109 6.72 18.75 -1.34
N GLY A 110 7.24 19.45 -0.32
CA GLY A 110 6.42 20.18 0.64
C GLY A 110 5.35 19.30 1.30
N GLN A 111 4.10 19.77 1.33
CA GLN A 111 2.99 19.08 1.96
C GLN A 111 2.71 17.71 1.33
N ALA A 112 2.75 17.62 -0.02
CA ALA A 112 2.52 16.36 -0.71
C ALA A 112 3.56 15.27 -0.35
N LEU A 113 4.82 15.67 -0.14
CA LEU A 113 5.84 14.74 0.34
C LEU A 113 5.59 14.34 1.80
N ALA A 114 5.23 15.29 2.65
CA ALA A 114 4.93 15.01 4.05
C ALA A 114 3.75 14.05 4.21
N GLU A 115 2.71 14.20 3.40
CA GLU A 115 1.54 13.29 3.38
C GLU A 115 1.85 11.91 2.79
N ALA A 116 2.85 11.85 1.91
CA ALA A 116 3.26 10.62 1.24
C ALA A 116 4.40 9.87 1.96
N ALA A 117 4.87 10.33 3.12
CA ALA A 117 6.03 9.75 3.81
C ALA A 117 5.78 9.61 5.31
N ASN A 118 6.13 8.47 5.89
CA ASN A 118 6.07 8.25 7.33
C ASN A 118 7.19 7.34 7.83
N PRO A 119 7.57 7.43 9.12
CA PRO A 119 8.46 6.47 9.75
C PRO A 119 7.89 5.05 9.68
N VAL A 120 8.75 4.07 9.47
CA VAL A 120 8.34 2.66 9.55
C VAL A 120 8.09 2.29 11.02
N GLY A 121 6.94 1.72 11.31
CA GLY A 121 6.50 1.34 12.66
C GLY A 121 5.62 2.36 13.36
N ASP A 122 5.51 3.57 12.84
CA ASP A 122 4.48 4.48 13.31
C ASP A 122 3.10 3.99 12.83
N PRO A 123 2.08 4.07 13.69
CA PRO A 123 0.73 3.78 13.25
C PRO A 123 0.36 4.69 12.09
N LEU A 124 -0.36 4.14 11.13
CA LEU A 124 -0.93 4.95 10.06
C LEU A 124 -1.77 6.06 10.68
N PRO A 125 -1.71 7.29 10.15
CA PRO A 125 -2.66 8.31 10.53
C PRO A 125 -4.08 7.79 10.36
N GLY A 126 -4.88 7.75 11.44
CA GLY A 126 -6.20 7.13 11.42
C GLY A 126 -6.21 5.59 11.53
N ALA A 127 -5.13 4.95 11.99
CA ALA A 127 -5.09 3.50 12.23
C ALA A 127 -6.10 3.03 13.29
N ASP A 128 -6.61 3.94 14.11
CA ASP A 128 -7.78 3.72 14.97
C ASP A 128 -9.11 3.82 14.21
N GLY A 129 -9.06 4.12 12.91
CA GLY A 129 -10.23 4.23 12.04
C GLY A 129 -11.17 5.42 12.34
N TYR A 130 -10.83 6.26 13.32
CA TYR A 130 -11.80 7.22 13.87
C TYR A 130 -11.30 8.65 14.02
N THR A 131 -10.01 8.90 14.03
CA THR A 131 -9.47 10.25 14.24
C THR A 131 -8.75 10.73 12.99
N PRO A 132 -9.22 11.78 12.31
CA PRO A 132 -8.45 12.41 11.25
C PRO A 132 -7.08 12.79 11.81
N ALA A 133 -6.03 12.20 11.26
CA ALA A 133 -4.70 12.62 11.66
C ALA A 133 -4.48 14.08 11.27
N PRO A 134 -3.86 14.88 12.13
CA PRO A 134 -3.44 16.22 11.74
C PRO A 134 -2.49 16.09 10.54
N PRO A 135 -2.51 17.04 9.60
CA PRO A 135 -1.56 17.02 8.50
C PRO A 135 -0.13 16.89 9.03
N PRO A 136 0.68 15.99 8.47
CA PRO A 136 2.04 15.78 8.96
C PRO A 136 2.86 17.07 8.87
N PRO A 137 3.81 17.25 9.78
CA PRO A 137 4.60 18.48 9.80
C PRO A 137 5.47 18.61 8.53
N THR A 138 5.53 19.83 8.01
CA THR A 138 6.48 20.21 6.97
C THR A 138 7.56 21.10 7.55
N PRO A 139 8.85 20.97 7.13
CA PRO A 139 9.37 20.00 6.19
C PRO A 139 9.45 18.57 6.74
N THR A 140 9.53 17.57 5.86
CA THR A 140 9.75 16.17 6.23
C THR A 140 11.14 16.00 6.83
N VAL A 141 11.22 15.65 8.12
CA VAL A 141 12.49 15.46 8.83
C VAL A 141 12.65 14.01 9.24
N ILE A 142 13.68 13.36 8.71
CA ILE A 142 14.06 11.98 9.00
C ILE A 142 15.18 12.00 10.04
N GLN A 143 14.98 11.37 11.18
CA GLN A 143 16.03 11.24 12.19
C GLN A 143 17.13 10.28 11.70
N GLY A 144 18.34 10.49 12.18
CA GLY A 144 19.44 9.58 11.87
C GLY A 144 19.10 8.14 12.31
N SER A 145 19.54 7.17 11.55
CA SER A 145 19.29 5.73 11.76
C SER A 145 17.81 5.30 11.62
N GLN A 146 16.89 6.20 11.26
CA GLN A 146 15.50 5.86 11.02
C GLN A 146 15.27 5.28 9.62
N LYS A 147 14.27 4.41 9.55
CA LYS A 147 13.71 3.87 8.33
C LYS A 147 12.37 4.55 8.05
N TRP A 148 12.18 5.00 6.82
CA TRP A 148 10.95 5.66 6.37
C TRP A 148 10.42 4.99 5.10
N ILE A 149 9.13 5.09 4.90
CA ILE A 149 8.47 4.69 3.67
C ILE A 149 7.91 5.92 2.97
N ILE A 150 8.08 5.96 1.64
CA ILE A 150 7.53 6.99 0.77
C ILE A 150 6.56 6.29 -0.19
N TRP A 151 5.29 6.66 -0.11
CA TRP A 151 4.21 6.13 -0.91
C TRP A 151 4.11 6.91 -2.21
N LEU A 152 4.44 6.26 -3.30
CA LEU A 152 4.47 6.87 -4.62
C LEU A 152 3.23 6.47 -5.41
N ASP A 153 2.42 7.46 -5.81
CA ASP A 153 1.28 7.31 -6.69
C ASP A 153 1.48 8.23 -7.90
N LEU A 154 2.16 7.72 -8.91
CA LEU A 154 2.44 8.45 -10.13
C LEU A 154 1.26 8.33 -11.07
N THR A 155 0.82 9.46 -11.59
CA THR A 155 -0.25 9.53 -12.60
C THR A 155 0.30 10.11 -13.88
N LEU A 156 0.31 9.30 -14.94
CA LEU A 156 0.77 9.72 -16.26
C LEU A 156 -0.42 10.22 -17.10
N ASP A 157 -0.20 11.28 -17.87
CA ASP A 157 -1.23 11.82 -18.74
C ASP A 157 -1.67 10.84 -19.82
N ARG A 158 -2.88 11.02 -20.33
CA ARG A 158 -3.43 10.16 -21.39
C ARG A 158 -2.49 10.13 -22.59
N GLY A 159 -2.12 8.93 -23.01
CA GLY A 159 -1.19 8.71 -24.12
C GLY A 159 0.29 8.94 -23.78
N GLN A 160 0.61 9.33 -22.56
CA GLN A 160 1.99 9.37 -22.11
C GLN A 160 2.55 7.95 -21.99
N ARG A 161 3.73 7.76 -22.58
CA ARG A 161 4.39 6.43 -22.54
C ARG A 161 4.89 6.12 -21.13
N VAL A 162 4.57 4.94 -20.64
CA VAL A 162 5.13 4.41 -19.40
C VAL A 162 6.63 4.18 -19.57
N PRO A 163 7.50 4.75 -18.72
CA PRO A 163 8.92 4.42 -18.70
C PRO A 163 9.14 2.92 -18.43
N ARG A 164 10.08 2.31 -19.09
CA ARG A 164 10.46 0.92 -18.82
C ARG A 164 11.28 0.73 -17.57
N VAL A 165 12.00 1.79 -17.18
CA VAL A 165 12.86 1.83 -16.00
C VAL A 165 12.70 3.20 -15.38
N LEU A 166 12.52 3.24 -14.07
CA LEU A 166 12.38 4.44 -13.26
C LEU A 166 13.65 4.66 -12.44
N GLU A 167 14.05 5.92 -12.26
CA GLU A 167 15.05 6.37 -11.30
C GLU A 167 14.40 7.33 -10.31
N HIS A 168 14.88 7.31 -9.07
CA HIS A 168 14.39 8.19 -8.01
C HIS A 168 15.51 9.12 -7.56
N HIS A 169 15.28 10.42 -7.69
CA HIS A 169 16.18 11.45 -7.24
C HIS A 169 15.67 12.08 -5.97
N LEU A 170 16.45 11.97 -4.90
CA LEU A 170 16.15 12.51 -3.59
C LEU A 170 17.04 13.71 -3.32
N SER A 171 16.47 14.81 -2.88
CA SER A 171 17.23 16.01 -2.50
C SER A 171 16.76 16.58 -1.18
N GLY A 172 17.70 17.19 -0.45
CA GLY A 172 17.45 17.74 0.87
C GLY A 172 18.70 18.29 1.53
N ALA A 173 18.70 18.30 2.86
CA ALA A 173 19.84 18.76 3.63
C ALA A 173 20.05 17.95 4.91
N VAL A 174 21.26 17.58 5.22
CA VAL A 174 21.68 17.09 6.53
C VAL A 174 21.71 18.27 7.49
N LEU A 175 21.05 18.15 8.65
CA LEU A 175 20.89 19.22 9.62
C LEU A 175 21.99 19.15 10.69
N ALA A 176 23.23 19.45 10.29
CA ALA A 176 24.38 19.41 11.19
C ALA A 176 24.41 20.65 12.10
N PRO A 177 25.02 20.57 13.32
CA PRO A 177 25.18 21.72 14.22
C PRO A 177 25.98 22.88 13.60
N SER A 178 26.84 22.58 12.64
CA SER A 178 27.62 23.59 11.87
C SER A 178 26.78 24.30 10.80
N GLY A 179 25.55 23.89 10.58
CA GLY A 179 24.63 24.39 9.56
C GLY A 179 24.20 23.29 8.58
N PRO A 180 23.10 23.54 7.82
CA PRO A 180 22.61 22.61 6.85
C PRO A 180 23.61 22.34 5.72
N SER A 181 23.76 21.07 5.33
CA SER A 181 24.57 20.65 4.19
C SER A 181 23.66 19.95 3.18
N ALA A 182 23.51 20.52 1.99
CA ALA A 182 22.66 19.97 0.93
C ALA A 182 23.19 18.61 0.45
N PHE A 183 22.27 17.75 0.06
CA PHE A 183 22.56 16.50 -0.63
C PHE A 183 21.62 16.29 -1.82
N GLU A 184 22.11 15.58 -2.80
CA GLU A 184 21.34 15.02 -3.91
C GLU A 184 21.84 13.60 -4.15
N GLU A 185 20.92 12.68 -4.31
CA GLU A 185 21.25 11.27 -4.57
C GLU A 185 20.28 10.63 -5.53
N THR A 186 20.77 9.66 -6.29
CA THR A 186 19.96 8.86 -7.20
C THR A 186 19.91 7.42 -6.68
N VAL A 187 18.71 6.93 -6.46
CA VAL A 187 18.45 5.56 -6.06
C VAL A 187 18.55 4.64 -7.27
N GLN A 188 18.93 3.40 -7.03
CA GLN A 188 19.03 2.36 -8.05
C GLN A 188 17.80 2.33 -8.95
N ALA A 189 18.05 2.25 -10.24
CA ALA A 189 17.01 2.15 -11.26
C ALA A 189 16.15 0.90 -11.08
N THR A 190 14.82 1.07 -11.20
CA THR A 190 13.83 0.01 -11.01
C THR A 190 13.04 -0.20 -12.29
N PRO A 191 12.93 -1.44 -12.82
CA PRO A 191 12.07 -1.72 -13.96
C PRO A 191 10.60 -1.51 -13.61
N THR A 192 9.79 -1.17 -14.61
CA THR A 192 8.33 -1.26 -14.52
C THR A 192 7.86 -2.59 -15.05
N SER A 193 6.86 -3.18 -14.40
CA SER A 193 6.35 -4.49 -14.79
C SER A 193 5.81 -4.49 -16.22
N GLY A 194 6.25 -5.47 -16.99
CA GLY A 194 5.72 -5.75 -18.32
C GLY A 194 4.49 -6.67 -18.31
N ILE A 195 4.07 -7.14 -17.13
CA ILE A 195 2.93 -8.05 -16.99
C ILE A 195 1.64 -7.21 -16.87
N PRO A 196 0.69 -7.35 -17.80
CA PRO A 196 -0.54 -6.57 -17.76
C PRO A 196 -1.42 -6.98 -16.57
N PRO A 197 -2.19 -6.03 -16.01
CA PRO A 197 -3.21 -6.34 -15.01
C PRO A 197 -4.23 -7.35 -15.53
N LEU A 198 -4.75 -8.21 -14.61
CA LEU A 198 -5.87 -9.09 -14.94
C LEU A 198 -7.12 -8.24 -15.25
N ASN A 199 -7.88 -8.63 -16.28
CA ASN A 199 -9.15 -7.99 -16.62
C ASN A 199 -10.31 -8.92 -16.23
N LEU A 200 -10.94 -8.62 -15.10
CA LEU A 200 -11.85 -9.49 -14.36
C LEU A 200 -13.32 -9.15 -14.60
N SER A 201 -14.21 -10.09 -14.35
CA SER A 201 -15.62 -9.83 -14.12
C SER A 201 -15.83 -9.32 -12.69
N PRO A 202 -16.95 -8.66 -12.36
CA PRO A 202 -17.24 -8.29 -10.97
C PRO A 202 -17.27 -9.50 -10.03
N PRO A 203 -16.80 -9.37 -8.77
CA PRO A 203 -16.87 -10.43 -7.78
C PRO A 203 -18.21 -10.53 -7.06
N VAL A 204 -19.14 -9.65 -7.40
CA VAL A 204 -20.48 -9.50 -6.80
C VAL A 204 -21.57 -9.56 -7.85
N ARG A 205 -22.83 -9.70 -7.42
CA ARG A 205 -24.01 -9.69 -8.30
C ARG A 205 -24.33 -8.27 -8.78
N PRO A 206 -25.04 -8.12 -9.93
CA PRO A 206 -25.45 -6.81 -10.47
C PRO A 206 -26.13 -5.92 -9.44
N GLY A 207 -25.87 -4.60 -9.56
CA GLY A 207 -26.43 -3.54 -8.75
C GLY A 207 -25.38 -2.50 -8.36
N ALA A 208 -25.75 -1.56 -7.49
CA ALA A 208 -24.87 -0.50 -7.02
C ALA A 208 -23.98 -0.97 -5.86
N TRP A 209 -22.68 -0.68 -5.99
CA TRP A 209 -21.64 -1.06 -5.02
C TRP A 209 -20.68 0.10 -4.78
N TYR A 210 -20.32 0.31 -3.54
CA TYR A 210 -19.31 1.27 -3.13
C TYR A 210 -17.93 0.59 -3.09
N ALA A 211 -16.95 1.15 -3.81
CA ALA A 211 -15.56 0.71 -3.82
C ALA A 211 -14.79 1.48 -2.74
N SER A 212 -14.70 0.90 -1.54
CA SER A 212 -13.96 1.47 -0.42
C SER A 212 -12.54 0.93 -0.37
N GLU A 213 -11.63 1.70 0.22
CA GLU A 213 -10.22 1.35 0.46
C GLU A 213 -9.44 1.03 -0.84
N SER A 214 -9.95 1.47 -1.97
CA SER A 214 -9.34 1.26 -3.28
C SER A 214 -8.11 2.16 -3.48
N CYS A 215 -7.43 2.02 -4.58
CA CYS A 215 -6.26 2.84 -4.92
C CYS A 215 -6.70 4.27 -5.32
N CYS A 216 -5.86 5.28 -5.15
CA CYS A 216 -4.43 5.26 -4.79
C CYS A 216 -4.11 6.28 -3.69
N GLY A 217 -5.06 6.60 -2.84
CA GLY A 217 -4.94 7.59 -1.77
C GLY A 217 -4.32 7.03 -0.49
N ASN A 218 -4.61 7.73 0.60
CA ASN A 218 -4.21 7.31 1.95
C ASN A 218 -5.28 6.38 2.55
N THR A 219 -5.34 5.15 2.05
CA THR A 219 -6.26 4.11 2.55
C THR A 219 -5.50 3.07 3.38
N HIS A 220 -6.20 2.32 4.25
CA HIS A 220 -5.57 1.25 5.04
C HIS A 220 -4.99 0.16 4.15
N HIS A 221 -5.68 -0.20 3.07
CA HIS A 221 -5.16 -1.19 2.12
C HIS A 221 -3.88 -0.71 1.45
N ARG A 222 -3.88 0.52 0.95
CA ARG A 222 -2.73 1.09 0.24
C ARG A 222 -1.52 1.27 1.17
N ARG A 223 -1.75 1.59 2.45
CA ARG A 223 -0.71 1.91 3.42
C ARG A 223 -0.46 0.83 4.47
N GLY A 224 -1.04 -0.35 4.29
CA GLY A 224 -0.88 -1.51 5.16
C GLY A 224 0.49 -2.17 5.03
N LEU A 225 1.57 -1.49 5.46
CA LEU A 225 2.91 -2.06 5.49
C LEU A 225 3.04 -3.06 6.62
N GLY A 226 3.20 -4.35 6.30
CA GLY A 226 3.35 -5.43 7.27
C GLY A 226 4.78 -6.00 7.32
N PRO A 227 5.38 -6.17 8.51
CA PRO A 227 6.65 -6.89 8.68
C PRO A 227 6.38 -8.41 8.71
N ILE A 228 6.32 -9.06 7.55
CA ILE A 228 6.02 -10.48 7.41
C ILE A 228 7.30 -11.28 7.15
N ASN A 229 7.56 -12.30 7.94
CA ASN A 229 8.73 -13.19 7.79
C ASN A 229 10.06 -12.45 7.62
N GLY A 230 10.25 -11.32 8.33
CA GLY A 230 11.47 -10.50 8.29
C GLY A 230 11.58 -9.58 7.07
N ARG A 231 10.53 -9.45 6.26
CA ARG A 231 10.42 -8.55 5.13
C ARG A 231 9.27 -7.57 5.33
N PHE A 232 9.32 -6.45 4.61
CA PHE A 232 8.17 -5.58 4.50
C PHE A 232 7.38 -5.93 3.24
N ASP A 233 6.08 -6.12 3.40
CA ASP A 233 5.12 -6.35 2.33
C ASP A 233 3.94 -5.38 2.44
N VAL A 234 3.28 -5.08 1.33
CA VAL A 234 2.01 -4.32 1.28
C VAL A 234 0.98 -5.26 0.64
N PRO A 235 0.46 -6.22 1.42
CA PRO A 235 -0.31 -7.34 0.88
C PRO A 235 -1.66 -6.92 0.29
N GLN A 236 -2.20 -5.75 0.65
CA GLN A 236 -3.51 -5.26 0.25
C GLN A 236 -3.46 -4.04 -0.69
N ARG A 237 -2.31 -3.70 -1.27
CA ARG A 237 -2.09 -2.46 -2.05
C ARG A 237 -3.19 -2.10 -3.03
N PHE A 238 -3.80 -3.09 -3.66
CA PHE A 238 -4.89 -2.92 -4.62
C PHE A 238 -6.15 -3.72 -4.24
N ALA A 239 -6.35 -3.98 -2.97
CA ALA A 239 -7.59 -4.55 -2.48
C ALA A 239 -8.74 -3.52 -2.56
N ILE A 240 -9.96 -4.02 -2.66
CA ILE A 240 -11.18 -3.20 -2.62
C ILE A 240 -12.18 -3.86 -1.69
N ASP A 241 -12.76 -3.07 -0.79
CA ASP A 241 -13.87 -3.46 0.06
C ASP A 241 -15.18 -3.03 -0.59
N TRP A 242 -16.02 -4.03 -0.88
CA TRP A 242 -17.28 -3.84 -1.60
C TRP A 242 -18.47 -3.80 -0.66
N TYR A 243 -19.13 -2.64 -0.61
CA TYR A 243 -20.36 -2.43 0.13
C TYR A 243 -21.54 -2.28 -0.82
N ARG A 244 -22.61 -3.05 -0.59
CA ARG A 244 -23.84 -2.89 -1.34
C ARG A 244 -24.49 -1.56 -1.02
N VAL A 245 -24.94 -0.83 -2.05
CA VAL A 245 -25.61 0.46 -1.91
C VAL A 245 -27.04 0.32 -2.38
N GLY A 246 -27.98 0.80 -1.58
CA GLY A 246 -29.41 0.86 -1.91
C GLY A 246 -29.76 2.09 -2.78
N GLU A 247 -31.01 2.16 -3.19
CA GLU A 247 -31.49 3.20 -4.12
C GLU A 247 -31.36 4.64 -3.58
N GLN A 248 -31.33 4.79 -2.25
CA GLN A 248 -31.18 6.09 -1.57
C GLN A 248 -29.76 6.32 -1.05
N GLY A 249 -28.79 5.51 -1.48
CA GLY A 249 -27.41 5.60 -1.02
C GLY A 249 -27.12 4.89 0.29
N GLN A 250 -28.08 4.17 0.88
CA GLN A 250 -27.91 3.47 2.15
C GLN A 250 -27.06 2.20 1.99
N THR A 251 -26.23 1.93 3.00
CA THR A 251 -25.46 0.68 3.15
C THR A 251 -26.08 -0.25 4.20
N TRP A 252 -26.91 0.29 5.09
CA TRP A 252 -27.68 -0.46 6.07
C TRP A 252 -29.02 0.25 6.38
N GLU A 253 -29.98 -0.52 6.91
CA GLU A 253 -31.31 -0.07 7.33
C GLU A 253 -31.68 -0.71 8.66
N GLY A 254 -32.30 0.06 9.57
CA GLY A 254 -32.75 -0.44 10.85
C GLY A 254 -31.71 -0.33 11.96
N ASP A 255 -31.43 -1.42 12.66
CA ASP A 255 -30.49 -1.46 13.79
C ASP A 255 -29.08 -1.81 13.31
N PRO A 256 -28.10 -0.88 13.36
CA PRO A 256 -26.73 -1.12 12.88
C PRO A 256 -25.97 -2.17 13.70
N THR A 257 -26.46 -2.61 14.84
CA THR A 257 -25.85 -3.68 15.63
C THR A 257 -26.22 -5.08 15.12
N GLN A 258 -27.10 -5.15 14.13
CA GLN A 258 -27.54 -6.41 13.52
C GLN A 258 -26.89 -6.61 12.16
N LEU A 259 -26.26 -7.76 11.94
CA LEU A 259 -25.69 -8.13 10.63
C LEU A 259 -26.71 -8.02 9.49
N THR A 260 -27.94 -8.45 9.75
CA THR A 260 -29.05 -8.45 8.78
C THR A 260 -29.52 -7.06 8.37
N SER A 261 -29.11 -6.01 9.09
CA SER A 261 -29.40 -4.63 8.70
C SER A 261 -28.53 -4.13 7.53
N TYR A 262 -27.38 -4.78 7.29
CA TYR A 262 -26.45 -4.38 6.25
C TYR A 262 -26.84 -4.96 4.89
N LEU A 263 -26.94 -4.12 3.86
CA LEU A 263 -27.34 -4.54 2.52
C LEU A 263 -26.33 -5.48 1.85
N SER A 264 -25.08 -5.46 2.30
CA SER A 264 -24.02 -6.36 1.85
C SER A 264 -24.18 -7.77 2.43
N TYR A 265 -24.72 -7.88 3.66
CA TYR A 265 -24.77 -9.16 4.36
C TYR A 265 -25.58 -10.20 3.58
N ARG A 266 -25.00 -11.39 3.42
CA ARG A 266 -25.59 -12.50 2.64
C ARG A 266 -25.76 -12.25 1.14
N GLN A 267 -25.16 -11.18 0.59
CA GLN A 267 -25.12 -11.05 -0.87
C GLN A 267 -24.20 -12.14 -1.45
N PRO A 268 -24.57 -12.72 -2.61
CA PRO A 268 -23.76 -13.75 -3.25
C PRO A 268 -22.42 -13.21 -3.74
N VAL A 269 -21.33 -13.88 -3.36
CA VAL A 269 -19.98 -13.68 -3.88
C VAL A 269 -19.79 -14.61 -5.06
N VAL A 270 -19.30 -14.07 -6.18
CA VAL A 270 -19.13 -14.84 -7.42
C VAL A 270 -17.69 -14.80 -7.93
N ALA A 271 -17.26 -15.88 -8.56
CA ALA A 271 -15.93 -15.97 -9.15
C ALA A 271 -15.74 -14.92 -10.24
N ALA A 272 -14.81 -13.97 -10.06
CA ALA A 272 -14.49 -12.91 -11.02
C ALA A 272 -13.80 -13.43 -12.29
N ALA A 273 -13.23 -14.63 -12.23
CA ALA A 273 -12.68 -15.37 -13.35
C ALA A 273 -12.87 -16.87 -13.13
N GLY A 274 -12.76 -17.67 -14.20
CA GLY A 274 -12.63 -19.12 -14.06
C GLY A 274 -11.27 -19.48 -13.49
N GLY A 275 -11.22 -20.46 -12.58
CA GLY A 275 -9.99 -20.86 -11.92
C GLY A 275 -10.10 -22.17 -11.16
N ARG A 276 -9.07 -22.49 -10.40
CA ARG A 276 -9.04 -23.62 -9.46
C ARG A 276 -9.03 -23.07 -8.04
N VAL A 277 -9.91 -23.58 -7.20
CA VAL A 277 -9.91 -23.31 -5.76
C VAL A 277 -8.62 -23.90 -5.16
N VAL A 278 -7.80 -23.08 -4.54
CA VAL A 278 -6.52 -23.51 -3.94
C VAL A 278 -6.53 -23.43 -2.43
N GLU A 279 -7.43 -22.61 -1.87
CA GLU A 279 -7.58 -22.47 -0.44
C GLU A 279 -9.05 -22.17 -0.09
N VAL A 280 -9.53 -22.75 0.98
CA VAL A 280 -10.85 -22.51 1.57
C VAL A 280 -10.72 -22.54 3.09
N GLN A 281 -11.09 -21.45 3.74
CA GLN A 281 -11.27 -21.41 5.19
C GLN A 281 -12.72 -21.11 5.52
N ASP A 282 -13.31 -21.89 6.43
CA ASP A 282 -14.68 -21.72 6.89
C ASP A 282 -14.78 -21.95 8.39
N GLY A 283 -15.82 -21.44 9.03
CA GLY A 283 -16.11 -21.64 10.45
C GLY A 283 -15.62 -20.54 11.38
N VAL A 284 -14.96 -19.48 10.87
CA VAL A 284 -14.65 -18.26 11.65
C VAL A 284 -15.96 -17.50 11.87
N PRO A 285 -16.40 -17.23 13.12
CA PRO A 285 -17.65 -16.53 13.39
C PRO A 285 -17.68 -15.11 12.82
N ASP A 286 -18.84 -14.63 12.43
CA ASP A 286 -19.05 -13.22 12.12
C ASP A 286 -18.91 -12.34 13.37
N ASN A 287 -18.27 -11.20 13.23
CA ASN A 287 -18.18 -10.18 14.28
C ASN A 287 -19.52 -9.43 14.41
N PRO A 288 -19.87 -8.99 15.63
CA PRO A 288 -21.02 -8.11 15.82
C PRO A 288 -20.68 -6.71 15.27
N PRO A 289 -21.46 -6.18 14.28
CA PRO A 289 -21.23 -4.83 13.79
C PRO A 289 -21.81 -3.78 14.77
N PRO A 290 -21.36 -2.52 14.73
CA PRO A 290 -20.21 -1.99 14.02
C PRO A 290 -18.94 -1.95 14.92
N VAL A 291 -18.66 -3.02 15.62
CA VAL A 291 -17.57 -3.11 16.59
C VAL A 291 -16.31 -3.59 15.89
N THR A 292 -15.22 -2.79 16.01
CA THR A 292 -13.90 -3.25 15.57
C THR A 292 -13.46 -4.44 16.41
N PRO A 293 -13.23 -5.62 15.81
CA PRO A 293 -12.80 -6.78 16.56
C PRO A 293 -11.38 -6.59 17.12
N PRO A 294 -11.02 -7.31 18.19
CA PRO A 294 -9.61 -7.48 18.55
C PRO A 294 -8.82 -8.00 17.33
N ILE A 295 -7.55 -7.61 17.21
CA ILE A 295 -6.68 -8.12 16.15
C ILE A 295 -6.67 -9.67 16.21
N PRO A 296 -7.18 -10.36 15.20
CA PRO A 296 -7.21 -11.82 15.19
C PRO A 296 -5.81 -12.41 15.01
N PRO A 297 -5.63 -13.72 15.26
CA PRO A 297 -4.46 -14.45 14.78
C PRO A 297 -4.23 -14.21 13.29
N ILE A 298 -2.97 -14.27 12.86
CA ILE A 298 -2.59 -13.93 11.48
C ILE A 298 -3.33 -14.80 10.44
N GLU A 299 -3.58 -16.05 10.76
CA GLU A 299 -4.31 -17.01 9.95
C GLU A 299 -5.81 -16.67 9.80
N ASP A 300 -6.38 -15.97 10.77
CA ASP A 300 -7.80 -15.58 10.77
C ASP A 300 -8.03 -14.14 10.29
N THR A 301 -6.98 -13.42 9.90
CA THR A 301 -7.09 -12.01 9.49
C THR A 301 -8.14 -11.78 8.40
N VAL A 302 -8.18 -12.64 7.39
CA VAL A 302 -9.15 -12.55 6.28
C VAL A 302 -10.45 -13.30 6.54
N GLY A 303 -10.60 -13.92 7.72
CA GLY A 303 -11.80 -14.68 8.10
C GLY A 303 -12.10 -15.84 7.16
N ASN A 304 -13.39 -16.17 7.01
CA ASN A 304 -13.81 -17.16 6.02
C ASN A 304 -13.53 -16.65 4.61
N HIS A 305 -12.88 -17.46 3.79
CA HIS A 305 -12.44 -17.02 2.49
C HIS A 305 -12.29 -18.14 1.47
N VAL A 306 -12.22 -17.74 0.21
CA VAL A 306 -11.88 -18.60 -0.92
C VAL A 306 -10.75 -17.94 -1.71
N THR A 307 -9.71 -18.71 -2.01
CA THR A 307 -8.63 -18.29 -2.92
C THR A 307 -8.69 -19.10 -4.21
N LEU A 308 -8.74 -18.40 -5.37
CA LEU A 308 -8.76 -19.01 -6.70
C LEU A 308 -7.43 -18.78 -7.42
N GLU A 309 -6.76 -19.83 -7.88
CA GLU A 309 -5.71 -19.72 -8.90
C GLU A 309 -6.35 -19.55 -10.28
N VAL A 310 -6.12 -18.39 -10.91
CA VAL A 310 -6.70 -18.05 -12.23
C VAL A 310 -5.66 -18.07 -13.35
N ALA A 311 -4.38 -17.94 -13.00
CA ALA A 311 -3.23 -18.13 -13.85
C ALA A 311 -1.99 -18.42 -12.98
N PRO A 312 -0.87 -18.92 -13.52
CA PRO A 312 0.34 -19.15 -12.74
C PRO A 312 0.81 -17.87 -12.02
N GLY A 313 0.91 -17.93 -10.67
CA GLY A 313 1.28 -16.79 -9.84
C GLY A 313 0.23 -15.67 -9.81
N ARG A 314 -1.03 -15.98 -10.08
CA ARG A 314 -2.16 -15.04 -10.00
C ARG A 314 -3.32 -15.69 -9.30
N TYR A 315 -3.64 -15.14 -8.15
CA TYR A 315 -4.68 -15.64 -7.26
C TYR A 315 -5.71 -14.56 -6.99
N LEU A 316 -6.96 -14.95 -6.78
CA LEU A 316 -8.04 -14.04 -6.39
C LEU A 316 -8.51 -14.43 -5.00
N LEU A 317 -8.46 -13.49 -4.06
CA LEU A 317 -8.98 -13.66 -2.71
C LEU A 317 -10.38 -13.05 -2.61
N TYR A 318 -11.28 -13.79 -1.97
CA TYR A 318 -12.63 -13.38 -1.59
C TYR A 318 -12.79 -13.63 -0.10
N ALA A 319 -12.78 -12.57 0.71
CA ALA A 319 -12.65 -12.67 2.16
C ALA A 319 -13.83 -12.10 2.94
N HIS A 320 -13.84 -12.31 4.25
CA HIS A 320 -14.88 -11.95 5.22
C HIS A 320 -16.24 -12.61 4.95
N LEU A 321 -16.23 -13.85 4.44
CA LEU A 321 -17.43 -14.56 4.06
C LEU A 321 -18.22 -15.05 5.29
N GLU A 322 -19.53 -15.27 5.11
CA GLU A 322 -20.42 -15.81 6.15
C GLU A 322 -20.05 -17.27 6.48
N PRO A 323 -19.90 -17.62 7.78
CA PRO A 323 -19.57 -18.98 8.16
C PRO A 323 -20.64 -19.99 7.70
N GLY A 324 -20.18 -21.12 7.14
CA GLY A 324 -21.04 -22.18 6.62
C GLY A 324 -21.73 -21.86 5.29
N SER A 325 -21.38 -20.73 4.63
CA SER A 325 -21.95 -20.33 3.35
C SER A 325 -21.16 -20.79 2.13
N LEU A 326 -19.96 -21.34 2.32
CA LEU A 326 -19.05 -21.68 1.23
C LEU A 326 -19.58 -22.85 0.40
N ASN A 327 -19.66 -22.66 -0.91
CA ASN A 327 -20.25 -23.62 -1.85
C ASN A 327 -19.21 -24.34 -2.73
N VAL A 328 -17.93 -24.20 -2.38
CA VAL A 328 -16.81 -24.76 -3.13
C VAL A 328 -15.80 -25.41 -2.18
N ARG A 329 -14.92 -26.25 -2.73
CA ARG A 329 -13.89 -26.95 -1.99
C ARG A 329 -12.55 -26.87 -2.71
N GLU A 330 -11.47 -27.04 -1.99
CA GLU A 330 -10.14 -27.08 -2.54
C GLU A 330 -10.02 -28.12 -3.67
N GLY A 331 -9.29 -27.76 -4.72
CA GLY A 331 -9.12 -28.54 -5.93
C GLY A 331 -10.24 -28.38 -6.95
N GLU A 332 -11.39 -27.85 -6.59
CA GLU A 332 -12.51 -27.64 -7.50
C GLU A 332 -12.19 -26.60 -8.58
N ARG A 333 -12.69 -26.82 -9.80
CA ARG A 333 -12.65 -25.83 -10.88
C ARG A 333 -13.98 -25.08 -10.94
N VAL A 334 -13.88 -23.76 -10.87
CA VAL A 334 -15.03 -22.86 -10.95
C VAL A 334 -15.01 -22.08 -12.27
N ARG A 335 -16.22 -21.67 -12.70
CA ARG A 335 -16.40 -20.77 -13.85
C ARG A 335 -16.64 -19.34 -13.38
N SER A 336 -16.25 -18.35 -14.19
CA SER A 336 -16.62 -16.97 -13.92
C SER A 336 -18.13 -16.84 -13.71
N GLY A 337 -18.54 -16.12 -12.65
CA GLY A 337 -19.92 -15.93 -12.23
C GLY A 337 -20.51 -17.08 -11.38
N GLN A 338 -19.75 -18.15 -11.11
CA GLN A 338 -20.17 -19.21 -10.16
C GLN A 338 -20.18 -18.65 -8.74
N VAL A 339 -21.23 -18.95 -7.96
CA VAL A 339 -21.33 -18.56 -6.56
C VAL A 339 -20.29 -19.33 -5.75
N LEU A 340 -19.50 -18.61 -4.96
CA LEU A 340 -18.48 -19.16 -4.07
C LEU A 340 -18.97 -19.27 -2.62
N GLY A 341 -19.74 -18.29 -2.16
CA GLY A 341 -20.28 -18.15 -0.81
C GLY A 341 -21.13 -16.89 -0.70
N LEU A 342 -21.36 -16.46 0.52
CA LEU A 342 -22.11 -15.24 0.86
C LEU A 342 -21.22 -14.27 1.63
N ILE A 343 -21.45 -12.97 1.47
CA ILE A 343 -20.78 -11.92 2.25
C ILE A 343 -21.18 -12.07 3.72
N GLY A 344 -20.20 -12.09 4.61
CA GLY A 344 -20.30 -12.09 6.06
C GLY A 344 -19.61 -10.91 6.71
N ASN A 345 -19.09 -11.12 7.92
CA ASN A 345 -18.33 -10.15 8.72
C ASN A 345 -17.25 -10.85 9.55
N SER A 346 -16.65 -11.91 9.04
CA SER A 346 -15.67 -12.73 9.76
C SER A 346 -14.25 -12.17 9.66
N GLY A 347 -13.37 -12.52 10.58
CA GLY A 347 -11.98 -12.08 10.61
C GLY A 347 -11.81 -10.62 11.06
N ASN A 348 -10.84 -9.89 10.47
CA ASN A 348 -10.62 -8.47 10.78
C ASN A 348 -11.60 -7.58 9.98
N SER A 349 -12.87 -7.64 10.34
CA SER A 349 -13.96 -6.92 9.68
C SER A 349 -14.89 -6.29 10.69
N THR A 350 -15.19 -5.00 10.53
CA THR A 350 -16.06 -4.21 11.42
C THR A 350 -17.52 -4.26 10.97
N THR A 351 -17.77 -4.28 9.66
CA THR A 351 -19.12 -4.29 9.08
C THR A 351 -19.15 -5.17 7.84
N PRO A 352 -20.31 -5.79 7.51
CA PRO A 352 -20.42 -6.71 6.39
C PRO A 352 -20.01 -6.10 5.04
N HIS A 353 -18.99 -6.68 4.41
CA HIS A 353 -18.51 -6.32 3.09
C HIS A 353 -17.77 -7.50 2.43
N LEU A 354 -17.49 -7.40 1.16
CA LEU A 354 -16.57 -8.30 0.47
C LEU A 354 -15.22 -7.63 0.31
N HIS A 355 -14.19 -8.15 0.98
CA HIS A 355 -12.81 -7.82 0.64
C HIS A 355 -12.36 -8.65 -0.57
N PHE A 356 -11.89 -7.98 -1.62
CA PHE A 356 -11.47 -8.60 -2.86
C PHE A 356 -10.14 -8.06 -3.36
N GLN A 357 -9.22 -8.95 -3.73
CA GLN A 357 -7.93 -8.58 -4.31
C GLN A 357 -7.34 -9.64 -5.23
N VAL A 358 -6.34 -9.23 -6.03
CA VAL A 358 -5.41 -10.12 -6.72
C VAL A 358 -4.18 -10.31 -5.84
N MET A 359 -3.64 -11.54 -5.79
CA MET A 359 -2.44 -11.90 -5.04
C MET A 359 -1.41 -12.58 -5.94
N THR A 360 -0.14 -12.55 -5.53
CA THR A 360 0.97 -13.24 -6.20
C THR A 360 1.25 -14.63 -5.63
N THR A 361 0.71 -14.94 -4.45
CA THR A 361 0.77 -16.23 -3.75
C THR A 361 -0.62 -16.73 -3.42
N ALA A 362 -0.78 -18.01 -3.12
CA ALA A 362 -2.06 -18.58 -2.70
C ALA A 362 -2.48 -18.07 -1.32
N GLU A 363 -1.54 -17.96 -0.41
CA GLU A 363 -1.72 -17.50 0.95
C GLU A 363 -1.77 -15.96 1.01
N PHE A 364 -2.56 -15.42 1.94
CA PHE A 364 -2.67 -13.97 2.15
C PHE A 364 -1.36 -13.36 2.70
N PHE A 365 -0.63 -14.09 3.51
CA PHE A 365 0.69 -13.68 4.02
C PHE A 365 1.74 -14.78 3.78
N PRO A 366 2.91 -14.47 3.19
CA PRO A 366 3.28 -13.24 2.51
C PRO A 366 2.74 -13.18 1.08
N THR A 367 2.23 -12.04 0.65
CA THR A 367 1.81 -11.82 -0.73
C THR A 367 2.08 -10.38 -1.16
N ASP A 368 2.13 -10.15 -2.46
CA ASP A 368 1.97 -8.84 -3.07
C ASP A 368 0.60 -8.77 -3.75
N SER A 369 -0.01 -7.58 -3.75
CA SER A 369 -1.29 -7.34 -4.40
C SER A 369 -1.06 -6.49 -5.66
N PRO A 370 -0.95 -7.09 -6.86
CA PRO A 370 -0.85 -6.33 -8.10
C PRO A 370 -2.20 -5.76 -8.52
N PRO A 371 -2.21 -4.65 -9.31
CA PRO A 371 -3.45 -4.07 -9.80
C PRO A 371 -4.17 -5.01 -10.77
N PHE A 372 -5.47 -4.80 -10.90
CA PHE A 372 -6.35 -5.47 -11.84
C PHE A 372 -7.32 -4.46 -12.48
N THR A 373 -8.14 -4.87 -13.41
CA THR A 373 -9.19 -4.05 -14.01
C THR A 373 -10.47 -4.86 -14.13
N PHE A 374 -11.62 -4.20 -14.16
CA PHE A 374 -12.88 -4.85 -14.49
C PHE A 374 -13.22 -4.69 -15.97
N ARG A 375 -13.83 -5.72 -16.54
CA ARG A 375 -14.23 -5.73 -17.96
C ARG A 375 -15.13 -4.57 -18.31
N GLN A 376 -16.13 -4.34 -17.45
CA GLN A 376 -17.07 -3.25 -17.63
C GLN A 376 -17.80 -2.94 -16.33
N PHE A 377 -18.04 -1.66 -16.07
CA PHE A 377 -18.92 -1.14 -15.01
C PHE A 377 -19.30 0.31 -15.34
N ARG A 378 -20.29 0.83 -14.64
CA ARG A 378 -20.69 2.24 -14.71
C ARG A 378 -20.36 2.93 -13.39
N VAL A 379 -19.68 4.06 -13.44
CA VAL A 379 -19.53 4.96 -12.28
C VAL A 379 -20.82 5.77 -12.15
N LEU A 380 -21.47 5.69 -10.98
CA LEU A 380 -22.70 6.41 -10.65
C LEU A 380 -22.43 7.73 -9.91
N GLY A 381 -21.30 7.82 -9.21
CA GLY A 381 -20.92 8.95 -8.40
C GLY A 381 -19.75 8.59 -7.50
N GLN A 382 -19.46 9.46 -6.55
CA GLN A 382 -18.39 9.26 -5.56
C GLN A 382 -18.86 9.70 -4.18
N VAL A 383 -18.23 9.14 -3.13
CA VAL A 383 -18.44 9.53 -1.74
C VAL A 383 -17.36 10.51 -1.33
N GLU A 384 -17.72 11.55 -0.60
CA GLU A 384 -16.76 12.55 -0.12
C GLU A 384 -15.77 11.96 0.92
N PRO A 385 -14.46 12.32 0.84
CA PRO A 385 -13.41 11.71 1.67
C PRO A 385 -13.69 11.75 3.17
N ARG A 386 -14.13 12.91 3.68
CA ARG A 386 -14.22 13.17 5.12
C ARG A 386 -15.33 12.41 5.84
N ILE A 387 -16.27 11.84 5.11
CA ILE A 387 -17.48 11.29 5.73
C ILE A 387 -17.34 9.80 5.95
N TRP A 388 -16.57 9.13 5.07
CA TRP A 388 -16.41 7.69 5.12
C TRP A 388 -15.13 7.25 5.86
N ASP A 389 -14.03 7.97 5.68
CA ASP A 389 -12.77 7.68 6.36
C ASP A 389 -12.90 7.83 7.89
N ASP A 390 -13.86 8.64 8.36
CA ASP A 390 -14.07 8.89 9.78
C ASP A 390 -14.98 7.86 10.48
N ASN A 391 -15.74 6.99 9.76
CA ASN A 391 -16.75 6.15 10.43
C ASN A 391 -17.42 5.05 9.58
N LEU A 392 -16.69 4.04 9.17
CA LEU A 392 -17.18 2.93 8.34
C LEU A 392 -18.42 2.16 8.84
N GLY A 393 -18.73 2.18 10.09
CA GLY A 393 -19.92 1.51 10.65
C GLY A 393 -20.72 2.37 11.62
N LEU A 394 -20.25 3.57 11.87
CA LEU A 394 -20.84 4.47 12.87
C LEU A 394 -21.58 5.65 12.25
N GLN A 395 -21.79 5.65 10.92
CA GLN A 395 -22.59 6.67 10.26
C GLN A 395 -24.00 6.71 10.88
N PRO A 396 -24.43 7.85 11.39
CA PRO A 396 -25.71 7.93 12.12
C PRO A 396 -26.93 7.60 11.27
N THR A 397 -26.80 7.55 9.95
CA THR A 397 -27.91 7.35 9.01
C THR A 397 -27.73 6.18 8.06
N GLY A 398 -26.58 5.52 8.01
CA GLY A 398 -26.28 4.47 7.03
C GLY A 398 -26.30 4.92 5.57
N VAL A 399 -26.52 6.20 5.30
CA VAL A 399 -26.65 6.75 3.94
C VAL A 399 -25.34 7.42 3.54
N LEU A 400 -24.76 6.92 2.45
CA LEU A 400 -23.57 7.56 1.84
C LEU A 400 -23.95 8.86 1.16
N PRO A 401 -23.25 9.95 1.40
CA PRO A 401 -23.45 11.21 0.68
C PRO A 401 -22.81 11.11 -0.71
N ILE A 402 -23.52 10.47 -1.62
CA ILE A 402 -23.05 10.28 -3.00
C ILE A 402 -23.17 11.60 -3.74
N THR A 403 -22.05 12.09 -4.28
CA THR A 403 -21.95 13.29 -5.09
C THR A 403 -21.58 12.93 -6.53
N PRO A 404 -21.82 13.81 -7.52
CA PRO A 404 -21.38 13.57 -8.89
C PRO A 404 -19.87 13.33 -8.96
N SER A 405 -19.47 12.31 -9.72
CA SER A 405 -18.08 12.06 -10.03
C SER A 405 -17.70 12.71 -11.37
N PRO A 406 -16.50 13.29 -11.52
CA PRO A 406 -16.01 13.73 -12.80
C PRO A 406 -15.81 12.58 -13.81
N TYR A 407 -15.92 11.33 -13.33
CA TYR A 407 -15.71 10.12 -14.12
C TYR A 407 -17.00 9.30 -14.30
N GLU A 408 -18.18 9.89 -14.09
CA GLU A 408 -19.47 9.22 -14.32
C GLU A 408 -19.56 8.59 -15.71
N GLY A 409 -20.24 7.44 -15.78
CA GLY A 409 -20.50 6.76 -17.04
C GLY A 409 -19.89 5.38 -17.16
N LEU A 410 -19.93 4.83 -18.38
CA LEU A 410 -19.50 3.47 -18.67
C LEU A 410 -18.00 3.38 -18.86
N HIS A 411 -17.38 2.50 -18.10
CA HIS A 411 -15.94 2.18 -18.16
C HIS A 411 -15.71 0.75 -18.63
N ARG A 412 -14.60 0.54 -19.34
CA ARG A 412 -14.15 -0.78 -19.80
C ARG A 412 -12.67 -0.92 -19.57
N ALA A 413 -12.25 -2.06 -19.03
CA ALA A 413 -10.86 -2.38 -18.68
C ALA A 413 -10.22 -1.24 -17.85
N ARG A 414 -10.88 -0.89 -16.74
CA ARG A 414 -10.44 0.15 -15.81
C ARG A 414 -10.39 -0.40 -14.39
N TYR A 415 -9.49 0.17 -13.60
CA TYR A 415 -9.46 0.00 -12.15
C TYR A 415 -10.34 1.09 -11.52
N PRO A 416 -11.29 0.76 -10.63
CA PRO A 416 -12.08 1.76 -9.92
C PRO A 416 -11.21 2.54 -8.94
N LEU A 417 -11.31 3.86 -8.96
CA LEU A 417 -10.66 4.68 -7.95
C LEU A 417 -11.42 4.58 -6.61
N ASP A 418 -10.70 4.94 -5.55
CA ASP A 418 -11.26 4.93 -4.21
C ASP A 418 -12.51 5.81 -4.10
N ARG A 419 -13.49 5.36 -3.29
CA ARG A 419 -14.76 6.02 -3.01
C ARG A 419 -15.72 6.17 -4.21
N GLU A 420 -15.51 5.49 -5.29
CA GLU A 420 -16.49 5.44 -6.37
C GLU A 420 -17.67 4.52 -6.04
N VAL A 421 -18.87 4.94 -6.41
CA VAL A 421 -20.07 4.10 -6.42
C VAL A 421 -20.29 3.60 -7.84
N LEU A 422 -20.32 2.28 -7.98
CA LEU A 422 -20.33 1.60 -9.27
C LEU A 422 -21.61 0.79 -9.45
N GLU A 423 -22.06 0.65 -10.69
CA GLU A 423 -23.07 -0.32 -11.10
C GLU A 423 -22.42 -1.39 -11.97
N PHE A 424 -22.63 -2.65 -11.55
CA PHE A 424 -22.23 -3.83 -12.32
C PHE A 424 -23.41 -4.46 -13.05
#